data_7b9d09e154ee810d1651c008b2269658
#
_entry.id   7b9d09e154ee810d1651c008b2269658
#
_cell.length_a   1.000
_cell.length_b   1.000
_cell.length_c   1.000
_cell.angle_alpha   90.00
_cell.angle_beta   90.00
_cell.angle_gamma   90.00
#
_symmetry.space_group_name_H-M   'P 1'
#
loop_
_entity.id
_entity.type
_entity.pdbx_description
1 polymer ?
#
loop_
_entity_poly.entity_id
_entity_poly.type
_entity_poly.pdbx_seq_one_letter_code
_entity_poly.pdbx_strand_id
1 'polypeptide(L)'
;MRILIYLILLLYPFSLLPAASGGKKEKSLSDEELMTLVQKQTFRYFWDYGHPVSGLARERSNGSDDIVTIGGSGFGVMAIIVGAERGFVTREQAAERMLKIVRFLSDKSTDSYHGIWAHWIDGQTGKTVPFSRKDDGADLVESAFMFEGLLAAHQYFDKDT
;
A
#
# COMPACT_ATOMS: atom_id res chain seq x y z
N MET A 1 38.83 16.74 -70.34
CA MET A 1 37.36 16.80 -70.22
C MET A 1 37.02 17.19 -68.79
N ARG A 2 36.71 18.48 -68.55
CA ARG A 2 36.49 19.06 -67.21
C ARG A 2 35.02 19.04 -66.92
N ILE A 3 34.60 18.27 -65.87
CA ILE A 3 33.21 18.24 -65.38
C ILE A 3 33.08 19.34 -64.34
N LEU A 4 32.27 20.31 -64.67
CA LEU A 4 31.91 21.45 -63.81
C LEU A 4 30.72 21.01 -62.90
N ILE A 5 30.95 20.84 -61.59
CA ILE A 5 29.92 20.54 -60.61
C ILE A 5 29.35 21.87 -60.12
N TYR A 6 28.09 22.14 -60.48
CA TYR A 6 27.34 23.28 -59.93
C TYR A 6 26.81 22.90 -58.54
N LEU A 7 27.34 23.61 -57.54
CA LEU A 7 26.88 23.56 -56.15
C LEU A 7 25.65 24.49 -56.03
N ILE A 8 24.44 23.94 -56.04
CA ILE A 8 23.23 24.70 -55.79
C ILE A 8 23.05 24.80 -54.27
N LEU A 9 23.37 25.94 -53.67
CA LEU A 9 23.04 26.32 -52.31
C LEU A 9 21.55 26.67 -52.24
N LEU A 10 20.73 25.74 -51.80
CA LEU A 10 19.34 26.01 -51.45
C LEU A 10 19.31 26.78 -50.12
N LEU A 11 19.12 28.10 -50.21
CA LEU A 11 18.75 28.96 -49.09
C LEU A 11 17.32 28.64 -48.67
N TYR A 12 17.17 27.78 -47.68
CA TYR A 12 15.89 27.62 -46.97
C TYR A 12 15.74 28.82 -46.03
N PRO A 13 14.60 29.56 -46.10
CA PRO A 13 14.31 30.56 -45.09
C PRO A 13 14.06 29.83 -43.76
N PHE A 14 14.91 30.09 -42.79
CA PHE A 14 14.76 29.65 -41.42
C PHE A 14 13.53 30.39 -40.85
N SER A 15 12.35 29.81 -41.02
CA SER A 15 11.14 30.30 -40.37
C SER A 15 11.34 30.15 -38.88
N LEU A 16 11.52 31.27 -38.18
CA LEU A 16 11.41 31.35 -36.72
C LEU A 16 10.01 30.86 -36.32
N LEU A 17 9.91 29.60 -35.98
CA LEU A 17 8.73 29.08 -35.24
C LEU A 17 8.70 29.82 -33.90
N PRO A 18 7.60 30.50 -33.57
CA PRO A 18 7.45 31.08 -32.24
C PRO A 18 7.50 29.92 -31.24
N ALA A 19 8.48 29.99 -30.34
CA ALA A 19 8.52 29.09 -29.19
C ALA A 19 7.21 29.25 -28.43
N ALA A 20 6.32 28.27 -28.54
CA ALA A 20 5.11 28.18 -27.72
C ALA A 20 5.53 27.89 -26.28
N SER A 21 5.99 28.93 -25.57
CA SER A 21 6.17 28.88 -24.12
C SER A 21 4.85 29.09 -23.40
N GLY A 22 3.92 28.20 -23.67
CA GLY A 22 2.71 28.02 -22.92
C GLY A 22 2.87 26.88 -21.91
N GLY A 23 3.95 26.89 -21.14
CA GLY A 23 4.06 26.00 -19.98
C GLY A 23 2.96 26.37 -19.01
N LYS A 24 1.87 25.57 -18.94
CA LYS A 24 0.95 25.62 -17.81
C LYS A 24 1.83 25.46 -16.58
N LYS A 25 1.96 26.55 -15.79
CA LYS A 25 2.57 26.47 -14.47
C LYS A 25 1.79 25.42 -13.72
N GLU A 26 2.31 24.22 -13.53
CA GLU A 26 1.71 23.24 -12.66
C GLU A 26 1.55 23.91 -11.29
N LYS A 27 0.30 23.99 -10.83
CA LYS A 27 0.00 24.56 -9.53
C LYS A 27 0.67 23.63 -8.50
N SER A 28 1.69 24.12 -7.81
CA SER A 28 2.29 23.37 -6.71
C SER A 28 1.22 23.12 -5.65
N LEU A 29 1.17 21.88 -5.14
CA LEU A 29 0.31 21.54 -4.02
C LEU A 29 0.76 22.34 -2.79
N SER A 30 -0.19 22.76 -1.96
CA SER A 30 0.11 23.23 -0.61
C SER A 30 0.58 22.04 0.26
N ASP A 31 1.20 22.34 1.39
CA ASP A 31 1.67 21.30 2.33
C ASP A 31 0.50 20.40 2.78
N GLU A 32 -0.67 20.98 3.05
CA GLU A 32 -1.87 20.25 3.44
C GLU A 32 -2.40 19.35 2.29
N GLU A 33 -2.43 19.85 1.06
CA GLU A 33 -2.82 19.06 -0.11
C GLU A 33 -1.83 17.91 -0.35
N LEU A 34 -0.52 18.18 -0.18
CA LEU A 34 0.52 17.15 -0.33
C LEU A 34 0.39 16.08 0.76
N MET A 35 0.24 16.47 2.03
CA MET A 35 0.07 15.54 3.13
C MET A 35 -1.19 14.67 2.96
N THR A 36 -2.30 15.28 2.55
CA THR A 36 -3.54 14.55 2.26
C THR A 36 -3.34 13.54 1.12
N LEU A 37 -2.63 13.93 0.05
CA LEU A 37 -2.31 13.04 -1.05
C LEU A 37 -1.46 11.86 -0.60
N VAL A 38 -0.38 12.11 0.16
CA VAL A 38 0.50 11.05 0.68
C VAL A 38 -0.27 10.08 1.57
N GLN A 39 -1.04 10.59 2.53
CA GLN A 39 -1.87 9.74 3.41
C GLN A 39 -2.87 8.89 2.62
N LYS A 40 -3.54 9.48 1.63
CA LYS A 40 -4.51 8.76 0.80
C LYS A 40 -3.84 7.67 -0.04
N GLN A 41 -2.67 7.93 -0.63
CA GLN A 41 -1.94 6.92 -1.41
C GLN A 41 -1.40 5.80 -0.52
N THR A 42 -0.89 6.12 0.67
CA THR A 42 -0.47 5.12 1.66
C THR A 42 -1.65 4.26 2.10
N PHE A 43 -2.78 4.88 2.45
CA PHE A 43 -4.01 4.17 2.80
C PHE A 43 -4.45 3.20 1.71
N ARG A 44 -4.40 3.60 0.43
CA ARG A 44 -4.80 2.75 -0.69
C ARG A 44 -3.99 1.47 -0.79
N TYR A 45 -2.71 1.49 -0.44
CA TYR A 45 -1.93 0.25 -0.39
C TYR A 45 -2.57 -0.79 0.54
N PHE A 46 -2.94 -0.40 1.74
CA PHE A 46 -3.56 -1.30 2.70
C PHE A 46 -5.02 -1.62 2.40
N TRP A 47 -5.73 -0.69 1.79
CA TRP A 47 -7.16 -0.84 1.49
C TRP A 47 -7.42 -1.60 0.20
N ASP A 48 -6.82 -1.14 -0.91
CA ASP A 48 -7.06 -1.70 -2.24
C ASP A 48 -6.30 -3.02 -2.45
N TYR A 49 -5.08 -3.14 -1.90
CA TYR A 49 -4.25 -4.33 -2.01
C TYR A 49 -4.35 -5.28 -0.80
N GLY A 50 -5.19 -4.97 0.19
CA GLY A 50 -5.48 -5.90 1.28
C GLY A 50 -5.95 -7.25 0.74
N HIS A 51 -5.47 -8.34 1.35
CA HIS A 51 -5.81 -9.69 0.88
C HIS A 51 -7.33 -9.93 0.96
N PRO A 52 -7.98 -10.46 -0.08
CA PRO A 52 -9.44 -10.50 -0.19
C PRO A 52 -10.10 -11.39 0.88
N VAL A 53 -9.44 -12.45 1.35
CA VAL A 53 -9.96 -13.35 2.36
C VAL A 53 -9.62 -12.85 3.76
N SER A 54 -8.34 -12.66 4.08
CA SER A 54 -7.91 -12.29 5.42
C SER A 54 -8.10 -10.80 5.75
N GLY A 55 -8.07 -9.92 4.75
CA GLY A 55 -8.03 -8.47 4.95
C GLY A 55 -6.65 -7.93 5.35
N LEU A 56 -5.66 -8.80 5.55
CA LEU A 56 -4.29 -8.47 5.94
C LEU A 56 -3.52 -7.80 4.79
N ALA A 57 -2.46 -7.09 5.12
CA ALA A 57 -1.59 -6.45 4.14
C ALA A 57 -0.73 -7.49 3.42
N ARG A 58 -0.73 -7.46 2.09
CA ARG A 58 0.23 -8.22 1.29
C ARG A 58 1.65 -7.78 1.61
N GLU A 59 2.60 -8.69 1.48
CA GLU A 59 4.00 -8.41 1.76
C GLU A 59 4.55 -7.33 0.82
N ARG A 60 4.16 -7.37 -0.48
CA ARG A 60 4.53 -6.37 -1.49
C ARG A 60 3.53 -6.37 -2.66
N SER A 61 3.55 -5.32 -3.48
CA SER A 61 2.64 -5.17 -4.62
C SER A 61 3.02 -6.00 -5.84
N ASN A 62 4.25 -6.52 -5.90
CA ASN A 62 4.80 -7.30 -7.03
C ASN A 62 5.28 -8.71 -6.63
N GLY A 63 4.81 -9.21 -5.49
CA GLY A 63 5.09 -10.55 -4.99
C GLY A 63 3.94 -11.53 -5.23
N SER A 64 3.89 -12.56 -4.41
CA SER A 64 2.75 -13.47 -4.35
C SER A 64 1.50 -12.75 -3.84
N ASP A 65 0.37 -13.00 -4.46
CA ASP A 65 -0.91 -12.41 -4.04
C ASP A 65 -1.40 -12.95 -2.69
N ASP A 66 -0.93 -14.13 -2.29
CA ASP A 66 -1.39 -14.80 -1.07
C ASP A 66 -0.47 -14.60 0.13
N ILE A 67 0.79 -14.15 -0.06
CA ILE A 67 1.68 -13.87 1.07
C ILE A 67 1.31 -12.56 1.73
N VAL A 68 0.93 -12.63 3.01
CA VAL A 68 0.65 -11.46 3.84
C VAL A 68 1.65 -11.39 5.00
N THR A 69 1.94 -10.16 5.45
CA THR A 69 2.89 -9.90 6.53
C THR A 69 2.16 -9.45 7.78
N ILE A 70 2.54 -10.00 8.93
CA ILE A 70 1.86 -9.73 10.19
C ILE A 70 2.14 -8.29 10.68
N GLY A 71 3.39 -7.87 10.76
CA GLY A 71 3.72 -6.50 11.21
C GLY A 71 3.26 -5.44 10.23
N GLY A 72 3.46 -5.67 8.92
CA GLY A 72 2.91 -4.77 7.90
C GLY A 72 1.40 -4.64 7.99
N SER A 73 0.69 -5.70 8.38
CA SER A 73 -0.76 -5.65 8.63
C SER A 73 -1.10 -4.84 9.89
N GLY A 74 -0.25 -4.86 10.92
CA GLY A 74 -0.39 -3.97 12.09
C GLY A 74 -0.37 -2.49 11.70
N PHE A 75 0.59 -2.08 10.85
CA PHE A 75 0.58 -0.74 10.23
C PHE A 75 -0.65 -0.52 9.35
N GLY A 76 -1.11 -1.54 8.63
CA GLY A 76 -2.34 -1.51 7.85
C GLY A 76 -3.58 -1.20 8.69
N VAL A 77 -3.68 -1.77 9.89
CA VAL A 77 -4.73 -1.47 10.87
C VAL A 77 -4.72 0.02 11.22
N MET A 78 -3.54 0.60 11.51
CA MET A 78 -3.42 2.03 11.77
C MET A 78 -3.82 2.88 10.57
N ALA A 79 -3.44 2.47 9.36
CA ALA A 79 -3.83 3.15 8.13
C ALA A 79 -5.36 3.10 7.90
N ILE A 80 -6.04 2.01 8.27
CA ILE A 80 -7.51 1.88 8.19
C ILE A 80 -8.18 2.87 9.15
N ILE A 81 -7.68 3.02 10.37
CA ILE A 81 -8.17 4.02 11.34
C ILE A 81 -8.04 5.43 10.77
N VAL A 82 -6.84 5.77 10.25
CA VAL A 82 -6.60 7.07 9.60
C VAL A 82 -7.54 7.27 8.39
N GLY A 83 -7.78 6.22 7.62
CA GLY A 83 -8.69 6.24 6.47
C GLY A 83 -10.12 6.60 6.88
N ALA A 84 -10.61 6.06 8.00
CA ALA A 84 -11.92 6.39 8.57
C ALA A 84 -11.96 7.83 9.09
N GLU A 85 -10.96 8.26 9.87
CA GLU A 85 -10.87 9.63 10.40
C GLU A 85 -10.75 10.70 9.32
N ARG A 86 -10.02 10.40 8.25
CA ARG A 86 -9.86 11.33 7.11
C ARG A 86 -11.01 11.25 6.10
N GLY A 87 -12.00 10.38 6.32
CA GLY A 87 -13.15 10.19 5.42
C GLY A 87 -12.79 9.57 4.06
N PHE A 88 -11.70 8.80 3.99
CA PHE A 88 -11.35 8.03 2.78
C PHE A 88 -12.28 6.82 2.61
N VAL A 89 -12.76 6.29 3.72
CA VAL A 89 -13.80 5.26 3.84
C VAL A 89 -14.72 5.63 4.99
N THR A 90 -15.90 5.00 5.06
CA THR A 90 -16.77 5.19 6.23
C THR A 90 -16.26 4.42 7.44
N ARG A 91 -16.69 4.82 8.64
CA ARG A 91 -16.37 4.10 9.89
C ARG A 91 -16.87 2.65 9.84
N GLU A 92 -18.06 2.43 9.28
CA GLU A 92 -18.66 1.12 9.12
C GLU A 92 -17.83 0.23 8.19
N GLN A 93 -17.39 0.76 7.03
CA GLN A 93 -16.52 0.03 6.13
C GLN A 93 -15.18 -0.34 6.79
N ALA A 94 -14.61 0.58 7.56
CA ALA A 94 -13.39 0.33 8.33
C ALA A 94 -13.62 -0.76 9.40
N ALA A 95 -14.72 -0.70 10.14
CA ALA A 95 -15.08 -1.69 11.14
C ALA A 95 -15.28 -3.09 10.52
N GLU A 96 -15.95 -3.19 9.38
CA GLU A 96 -16.10 -4.45 8.63
C GLU A 96 -14.75 -5.05 8.22
N ARG A 97 -13.83 -4.23 7.76
CA ARG A 97 -12.47 -4.66 7.42
C ARG A 97 -11.73 -5.14 8.67
N MET A 98 -11.85 -4.43 9.78
CA MET A 98 -11.25 -4.84 11.05
C MET A 98 -11.81 -6.16 11.56
N LEU A 99 -13.13 -6.35 11.51
CA LEU A 99 -13.75 -7.62 11.88
C LEU A 99 -13.27 -8.79 11.00
N LYS A 100 -13.08 -8.56 9.70
CA LYS A 100 -12.49 -9.56 8.80
C LYS A 100 -11.09 -9.97 9.26
N ILE A 101 -10.22 -9.01 9.54
CA ILE A 101 -8.84 -9.25 10.01
C ILE A 101 -8.85 -10.03 11.33
N VAL A 102 -9.61 -9.55 12.31
CA VAL A 102 -9.67 -10.19 13.64
C VAL A 102 -10.21 -11.62 13.55
N ARG A 103 -11.27 -11.84 12.78
CA ARG A 103 -11.84 -13.19 12.60
C ARG A 103 -10.84 -14.13 11.95
N PHE A 104 -10.11 -13.68 10.93
CA PHE A 104 -9.09 -14.49 10.29
C PHE A 104 -7.96 -14.86 11.27
N LEU A 105 -7.43 -13.89 12.01
CA LEU A 105 -6.35 -14.12 12.98
C LEU A 105 -6.77 -14.96 14.17
N SER A 106 -8.05 -14.93 14.57
CA SER A 106 -8.59 -15.72 15.68
C SER A 106 -9.11 -17.11 15.25
N ASP A 107 -9.12 -17.41 13.96
CA ASP A 107 -9.52 -18.72 13.46
C ASP A 107 -8.50 -19.78 13.90
N LYS A 108 -9.02 -20.92 14.37
CA LYS A 108 -8.18 -22.04 14.83
C LYS A 108 -7.33 -22.66 13.73
N SER A 109 -7.65 -22.43 12.46
CA SER A 109 -6.86 -22.88 11.31
C SER A 109 -5.64 -21.99 11.02
N THR A 110 -5.65 -20.74 11.52
CA THR A 110 -4.53 -19.82 11.38
C THR A 110 -3.39 -20.22 12.33
N ASP A 111 -2.21 -20.40 11.75
CA ASP A 111 -1.05 -20.84 12.50
C ASP A 111 -0.57 -19.76 13.48
N SER A 112 -0.38 -20.14 14.74
CA SER A 112 0.25 -19.33 15.76
C SER A 112 0.91 -20.21 16.82
N TYR A 113 1.91 -19.68 17.51
CA TYR A 113 2.55 -20.35 18.63
C TYR A 113 2.37 -19.49 19.89
N HIS A 114 1.60 -19.98 20.84
CA HIS A 114 1.22 -19.22 22.03
C HIS A 114 0.62 -17.83 21.75
N GLY A 115 -0.12 -17.72 20.65
CA GLY A 115 -0.74 -16.45 20.22
C GLY A 115 0.20 -15.53 19.43
N ILE A 116 1.41 -15.98 19.12
CA ILE A 116 2.38 -15.24 18.30
C ILE A 116 2.36 -15.81 16.89
N TRP A 117 2.16 -14.95 15.90
CA TRP A 117 2.15 -15.33 14.48
C TRP A 117 3.54 -15.32 13.87
N ALA A 118 3.70 -16.00 12.74
CA ALA A 118 4.91 -15.97 11.95
C ALA A 118 5.04 -14.60 11.23
N HIS A 119 6.25 -14.30 10.75
CA HIS A 119 6.52 -13.11 9.93
C HIS A 119 5.57 -13.03 8.74
N TRP A 120 5.49 -14.11 7.97
CA TRP A 120 4.55 -14.28 6.88
C TRP A 120 3.60 -15.43 7.11
N ILE A 121 2.37 -15.23 6.70
CA ILE A 121 1.36 -16.28 6.60
C ILE A 121 0.70 -16.23 5.22
N ASP A 122 0.13 -17.33 4.82
CA ASP A 122 -0.72 -17.42 3.66
C ASP A 122 -2.08 -16.78 3.98
N GLY A 123 -2.44 -15.73 3.28
CA GLY A 123 -3.65 -14.93 3.54
C GLY A 123 -4.94 -15.64 3.20
N GLN A 124 -4.89 -16.76 2.44
CA GLN A 124 -6.03 -17.59 2.14
C GLN A 124 -6.28 -18.64 3.22
N THR A 125 -5.21 -19.26 3.74
CA THR A 125 -5.30 -20.44 4.60
C THR A 125 -4.88 -20.18 6.04
N GLY A 126 -4.19 -19.07 6.32
CA GLY A 126 -3.61 -18.77 7.63
C GLY A 126 -2.34 -19.57 7.96
N LYS A 127 -1.80 -20.35 7.02
CA LYS A 127 -0.63 -21.18 7.27
C LYS A 127 0.66 -20.37 7.22
N THR A 128 1.61 -20.74 8.08
CA THR A 128 2.94 -20.14 8.10
C THR A 128 3.62 -20.28 6.75
N VAL A 129 4.15 -19.17 6.22
CA VAL A 129 5.06 -19.14 5.08
C VAL A 129 6.46 -18.87 5.62
N PRO A 130 7.41 -19.81 5.52
CA PRO A 130 8.75 -19.63 6.06
C PRO A 130 9.45 -18.41 5.48
N PHE A 131 9.94 -17.50 6.34
CA PHE A 131 10.80 -16.42 5.92
C PHE A 131 12.17 -16.95 5.48
N SER A 132 12.69 -17.92 6.21
CA SER A 132 13.89 -18.68 5.87
C SER A 132 13.85 -20.07 6.53
N ARG A 133 14.82 -20.93 6.20
CA ARG A 133 14.92 -22.27 6.80
C ARG A 133 15.03 -22.28 8.35
N LYS A 134 15.47 -21.16 8.94
CA LYS A 134 15.62 -21.01 10.40
C LYS A 134 14.62 -20.04 11.01
N ASP A 135 13.73 -19.52 10.19
CA ASP A 135 12.70 -18.57 10.55
C ASP A 135 11.41 -18.99 9.84
N ASP A 136 10.78 -20.00 10.42
CA ASP A 136 9.59 -20.68 9.91
C ASP A 136 8.47 -20.73 10.97
N GLY A 137 8.56 -19.91 12.00
CA GLY A 137 7.63 -19.92 13.12
C GLY A 137 7.30 -18.53 13.65
N ALA A 138 6.98 -18.51 14.95
CA ALA A 138 6.53 -17.30 15.64
C ALA A 138 7.55 -16.16 15.59
N ASP A 139 7.11 -14.96 15.21
CA ASP A 139 7.91 -13.74 15.19
C ASP A 139 7.35 -12.73 16.19
N LEU A 140 8.13 -12.48 17.26
CA LEU A 140 7.74 -11.57 18.34
C LEU A 140 7.66 -10.10 17.87
N VAL A 141 8.53 -9.69 16.96
CA VAL A 141 8.59 -8.30 16.48
C VAL A 141 7.38 -8.00 15.58
N GLU A 142 7.13 -8.86 14.61
CA GLU A 142 5.99 -8.72 13.71
C GLU A 142 4.66 -8.78 14.48
N SER A 143 4.55 -9.73 15.42
CA SER A 143 3.35 -9.83 16.26
C SER A 143 3.17 -8.63 17.19
N ALA A 144 4.26 -8.02 17.68
CA ALA A 144 4.15 -6.79 18.48
C ALA A 144 3.53 -5.65 17.67
N PHE A 145 3.96 -5.43 16.42
CA PHE A 145 3.34 -4.42 15.55
C PHE A 145 1.85 -4.71 15.28
N MET A 146 1.49 -5.99 15.12
CA MET A 146 0.09 -6.36 14.96
C MET A 146 -0.71 -6.06 16.23
N PHE A 147 -0.19 -6.42 17.41
CA PHE A 147 -0.87 -6.14 18.68
C PHE A 147 -1.05 -4.64 18.92
N GLU A 148 -0.05 -3.81 18.62
CA GLU A 148 -0.16 -2.34 18.70
C GLU A 148 -1.31 -1.82 17.81
N GLY A 149 -1.37 -2.29 16.57
CA GLY A 149 -2.47 -1.95 15.67
C GLY A 149 -3.82 -2.38 16.21
N LEU A 150 -3.94 -3.64 16.70
CA LEU A 150 -5.19 -4.17 17.25
C LEU A 150 -5.64 -3.45 18.52
N LEU A 151 -4.71 -3.05 19.40
CA LEU A 151 -5.00 -2.26 20.60
C LEU A 151 -5.55 -0.88 20.21
N ALA A 152 -4.93 -0.22 19.23
CA ALA A 152 -5.44 1.05 18.70
C ALA A 152 -6.84 0.90 18.09
N ALA A 153 -7.06 -0.18 17.32
CA ALA A 153 -8.36 -0.46 16.73
C ALA A 153 -9.43 -0.74 17.80
N HIS A 154 -9.08 -1.48 18.86
CA HIS A 154 -9.99 -1.73 19.97
C HIS A 154 -10.44 -0.43 20.64
N GLN A 155 -9.53 0.53 20.84
CA GLN A 155 -9.89 1.83 21.43
C GLN A 155 -10.69 2.71 20.45
N TYR A 156 -10.40 2.61 19.16
CA TYR A 156 -11.09 3.41 18.14
C TYR A 156 -12.50 2.91 17.87
N PHE A 157 -12.73 1.60 17.82
CA PHE A 157 -14.02 0.96 17.55
C PHE A 157 -14.75 0.51 18.83
N ASP A 158 -14.52 1.18 19.95
CA ASP A 158 -15.07 0.85 21.28
C ASP A 158 -16.59 1.11 21.45
N LYS A 159 -17.16 1.84 20.52
CA LYS A 159 -18.60 2.14 20.55
C LYS A 159 -19.38 1.02 19.89
N ASP A 160 -20.35 0.48 20.60
CA ASP A 160 -21.32 -0.44 20.04
C ASP A 160 -21.99 0.16 18.81
N THR A 161 -21.79 -0.47 17.68
CA THR A 161 -22.42 -0.14 16.40
C THR A 161 -23.65 -0.98 16.21
#